data_0ade99e60c7721b3f46a0b0240c4cb06
#
_entry.id   0ade99e60c7721b3f46a0b0240c4cb06
#
_cell.length_a   1.000
_cell.length_b   1.000
_cell.length_c   1.000
_cell.angle_alpha   90.00
_cell.angle_beta   90.00
_cell.angle_gamma   90.00
#
_symmetry.space_group_name_H-M   'P 1'
#
loop_
_entity.id
_entity.type
_entity.pdbx_description
1 polymer ?
#
loop_
_entity_poly.entity_id
_entity_poly.type
_entity_poly.pdbx_seq_one_letter_code
_entity_poly.pdbx_strand_id
1 'polypeptide(L)'
;MDSYPGDFPFGIMDVVELLHLRIRRRQANSVYVDCPFCGDRRGKMNVNFVKNVWRCNYCDEHGGMLALYARLNNTTTSDAYWEIGEALCNDFHRERPNSGYEMAGNQQAGTGSPVSGTQTDLAGYERRGELKTVQQAERASGQEIHQTLSLLLAMLPLQPAHRNHLHSPKRGLSDEQIDRIGFKSTPPPFLCRAITERLMKQGCKVEGVPGFYLDDSGRWTMNFYRKNAGILIPAVGYDGMIHGLQILLDSPLKQKDDPPDKSGAKYIRFSSSSK
;
A
#
# COMPACT_ATOMS: atom_id res chain seq x y z
N MET A 1 0.76 -20.27 11.31
CA MET A 1 0.18 -18.90 11.32
C MET A 1 -0.14 -18.57 9.89
N ASP A 2 -1.41 -18.58 9.57
CA ASP A 2 -1.91 -18.43 8.22
C ASP A 2 -1.73 -17.00 7.75
N SER A 3 -1.03 -16.83 6.62
CA SER A 3 -0.83 -15.51 6.00
C SER A 3 -2.16 -14.93 5.55
N TYR A 4 -2.47 -13.73 6.00
CA TYR A 4 -3.64 -12.98 5.56
C TYR A 4 -3.54 -12.65 4.06
N PRO A 5 -4.64 -12.76 3.31
CA PRO A 5 -4.65 -12.39 1.89
C PRO A 5 -4.69 -10.86 1.73
N GLY A 6 -3.54 -10.24 1.85
CA GLY A 6 -3.35 -8.81 1.63
C GLY A 6 -2.21 -8.31 2.49
N ASP A 7 -1.22 -7.78 1.87
CA ASP A 7 0.04 -7.13 2.23
C ASP A 7 0.21 -6.43 3.60
N PHE A 8 -0.53 -6.83 4.64
CA PHE A 8 -0.41 -6.27 5.97
C PHE A 8 0.24 -7.30 6.92
N PRO A 9 1.19 -6.90 7.78
CA PRO A 9 1.75 -7.78 8.81
C PRO A 9 0.74 -8.11 9.91
N PHE A 10 -0.46 -7.56 9.83
CA PHE A 10 -1.57 -7.76 10.77
C PHE A 10 -2.90 -7.85 10.00
N GLY A 11 -3.91 -8.42 10.63
CA GLY A 11 -5.26 -8.54 10.08
C GLY A 11 -6.30 -7.78 10.90
N ILE A 12 -7.54 -7.80 10.43
CA ILE A 12 -8.62 -7.10 11.14
C ILE A 12 -8.89 -7.68 12.53
N MET A 13 -8.52 -8.94 12.79
CA MET A 13 -8.66 -9.53 14.12
C MET A 13 -7.69 -8.92 15.12
N ASP A 14 -6.45 -8.64 14.70
CA ASP A 14 -5.46 -7.96 15.52
C ASP A 14 -5.96 -6.55 15.87
N VAL A 15 -6.61 -5.87 14.92
CA VAL A 15 -7.23 -4.56 15.14
C VAL A 15 -8.43 -4.66 16.11
N VAL A 16 -9.26 -5.70 16.00
CA VAL A 16 -10.37 -5.96 16.93
C VAL A 16 -9.85 -6.16 18.36
N GLU A 17 -8.74 -6.88 18.53
CA GLU A 17 -8.09 -7.11 19.81
C GLU A 17 -7.45 -5.83 20.37
N LEU A 18 -6.73 -5.09 19.53
CA LEU A 18 -6.10 -3.83 19.89
C LEU A 18 -7.11 -2.76 20.34
N LEU A 19 -8.27 -2.73 19.69
CA LEU A 19 -9.39 -1.83 20.04
C LEU A 19 -10.27 -2.37 21.18
N HIS A 20 -9.95 -3.53 21.75
CA HIS A 20 -10.70 -4.20 22.81
C HIS A 20 -12.20 -4.37 22.49
N LEU A 21 -12.54 -4.63 21.20
CA LEU A 21 -13.93 -4.80 20.81
C LEU A 21 -14.48 -6.12 21.37
N ARG A 22 -15.63 -6.04 22.03
CA ARG A 22 -16.24 -7.20 22.67
C ARG A 22 -16.86 -8.14 21.64
N ILE A 23 -16.28 -9.35 21.49
CA ILE A 23 -16.81 -10.38 20.60
C ILE A 23 -18.01 -11.05 21.28
N ARG A 24 -19.15 -11.09 20.56
CA ARG A 24 -20.41 -11.72 21.01
C ARG A 24 -20.60 -13.10 20.41
N ARG A 25 -20.17 -13.31 19.17
CA ARG A 25 -20.35 -14.58 18.45
C ARG A 25 -19.20 -14.77 17.47
N ARG A 26 -18.80 -16.02 17.28
CA ARG A 26 -17.81 -16.43 16.27
C ARG A 26 -18.48 -17.30 15.21
N GLN A 27 -18.05 -17.15 13.95
CA GLN A 27 -18.39 -17.99 12.80
C GLN A 27 -17.14 -18.39 12.06
N ALA A 28 -17.24 -19.28 11.06
CA ALA A 28 -16.09 -19.81 10.34
C ALA A 28 -15.17 -18.72 9.76
N ASN A 29 -15.74 -17.64 9.19
CA ASN A 29 -14.98 -16.59 8.48
C ASN A 29 -15.21 -15.18 9.07
N SER A 30 -15.92 -15.07 10.18
CA SER A 30 -16.26 -13.77 10.76
C SER A 30 -16.54 -13.85 12.26
N VAL A 31 -16.41 -12.71 12.91
CA VAL A 31 -16.89 -12.51 14.27
C VAL A 31 -17.92 -11.40 14.31
N TYR A 32 -18.79 -11.45 15.30
CA TYR A 32 -19.78 -10.41 15.57
C TYR A 32 -19.38 -9.71 16.86
N VAL A 33 -19.22 -8.40 16.79
CA VAL A 33 -18.76 -7.57 17.89
C VAL A 33 -19.77 -6.48 18.22
N ASP A 34 -19.66 -5.89 19.41
CA ASP A 34 -20.39 -4.68 19.76
C ASP A 34 -19.93 -3.55 18.83
N CYS A 35 -20.88 -2.75 18.34
CA CYS A 35 -20.54 -1.69 17.40
C CYS A 35 -20.08 -0.44 18.15
N PRO A 36 -18.84 0.02 17.97
CA PRO A 36 -18.35 1.21 18.66
C PRO A 36 -18.95 2.51 18.10
N PHE A 37 -19.49 2.49 16.87
CA PHE A 37 -20.01 3.69 16.22
C PHE A 37 -21.44 4.03 16.64
N CYS A 38 -22.29 3.04 16.80
CA CYS A 38 -23.68 3.26 17.22
C CYS A 38 -23.98 2.78 18.66
N GLY A 39 -22.98 2.21 19.34
CA GLY A 39 -23.13 1.71 20.70
C GLY A 39 -23.98 0.43 20.83
N ASP A 40 -24.31 -0.24 19.71
CA ASP A 40 -25.08 -1.51 19.76
C ASP A 40 -24.25 -2.59 20.47
N ARG A 41 -24.86 -3.17 21.52
CA ARG A 41 -24.24 -4.23 22.34
C ARG A 41 -24.80 -5.63 22.05
N ARG A 42 -25.53 -5.81 20.97
CA ARG A 42 -26.15 -7.08 20.56
C ARG A 42 -25.30 -7.84 19.55
N GLY A 43 -24.09 -7.33 19.23
CA GLY A 43 -23.23 -7.93 18.22
C GLY A 43 -23.78 -7.80 16.81
N LYS A 44 -24.21 -6.60 16.42
CA LYS A 44 -24.70 -6.33 15.06
C LYS A 44 -23.61 -5.96 14.07
N MET A 45 -22.40 -5.69 14.54
CA MET A 45 -21.26 -5.45 13.68
C MET A 45 -20.57 -6.77 13.33
N ASN A 46 -20.60 -7.13 12.07
CA ASN A 46 -19.88 -8.28 11.50
C ASN A 46 -18.47 -7.86 11.09
N VAL A 47 -17.48 -8.62 11.51
CA VAL A 47 -16.06 -8.46 11.11
C VAL A 47 -15.65 -9.71 10.39
N ASN A 48 -15.42 -9.62 9.09
CA ASN A 48 -14.95 -10.71 8.24
C ASN A 48 -13.43 -10.70 8.18
N PHE A 49 -12.79 -11.66 8.83
CA PHE A 49 -11.34 -11.71 8.93
C PHE A 49 -10.64 -12.32 7.71
N VAL A 50 -11.39 -13.00 6.83
CA VAL A 50 -10.85 -13.47 5.54
C VAL A 50 -10.71 -12.32 4.55
N LYS A 51 -11.67 -11.37 4.58
CA LYS A 51 -11.70 -10.20 3.69
C LYS A 51 -11.09 -8.94 4.30
N ASN A 52 -10.74 -8.96 5.58
CA ASN A 52 -10.28 -7.78 6.34
C ASN A 52 -11.24 -6.58 6.28
N VAL A 53 -12.56 -6.85 6.35
CA VAL A 53 -13.61 -5.83 6.30
C VAL A 53 -14.61 -6.01 7.43
N TRP A 54 -15.31 -4.92 7.74
CA TRP A 54 -16.38 -4.92 8.74
C TRP A 54 -17.60 -4.16 8.25
N ARG A 55 -18.78 -4.51 8.77
CA ARG A 55 -20.04 -3.81 8.55
C ARG A 55 -20.96 -3.99 9.75
N CYS A 56 -21.57 -2.91 10.20
CA CYS A 56 -22.62 -2.95 11.20
C CYS A 56 -23.99 -3.04 10.53
N ASN A 57 -24.75 -4.09 10.82
CA ASN A 57 -26.09 -4.29 10.27
C ASN A 57 -27.16 -3.42 10.95
N TYR A 58 -26.78 -2.58 11.91
CA TYR A 58 -27.71 -1.66 12.59
C TYR A 58 -27.55 -0.22 12.13
N CYS A 59 -26.34 0.31 12.06
CA CYS A 59 -26.08 1.69 11.61
C CYS A 59 -25.51 1.79 10.20
N ASP A 60 -25.34 0.66 9.52
CA ASP A 60 -24.80 0.52 8.16
C ASP A 60 -23.37 1.00 7.96
N GLU A 61 -22.68 1.39 9.03
CA GLU A 61 -21.28 1.74 9.00
C GLU A 61 -20.41 0.55 8.59
N HIS A 62 -19.46 0.78 7.70
CA HIS A 62 -18.63 -0.27 7.14
C HIS A 62 -17.24 0.25 6.71
N GLY A 63 -16.30 -0.67 6.47
CA GLY A 63 -14.97 -0.32 6.01
C GLY A 63 -13.98 -1.47 6.08
N GLY A 64 -12.72 -1.16 5.78
CA GLY A 64 -11.58 -2.04 5.98
C GLY A 64 -10.97 -1.89 7.39
N MET A 65 -9.97 -2.71 7.70
CA MET A 65 -9.35 -2.75 9.03
C MET A 65 -8.69 -1.44 9.44
N LEU A 66 -7.99 -0.75 8.53
CA LEU A 66 -7.39 0.54 8.83
C LEU A 66 -8.42 1.62 9.07
N ALA A 67 -9.53 1.60 8.31
CA ALA A 67 -10.63 2.52 8.50
C ALA A 67 -11.33 2.32 9.86
N LEU A 68 -11.38 1.08 10.36
CA LEU A 68 -11.90 0.77 11.69
C LEU A 68 -11.08 1.49 12.77
N TYR A 69 -9.77 1.30 12.74
CA TYR A 69 -8.85 1.92 13.68
C TYR A 69 -8.83 3.44 13.56
N ALA A 70 -8.67 3.95 12.35
CA ALA A 70 -8.56 5.37 12.07
C ALA A 70 -9.77 6.17 12.57
N ARG A 71 -10.98 5.65 12.33
CA ARG A 71 -12.21 6.33 12.75
C ARG A 71 -12.43 6.33 14.26
N LEU A 72 -11.96 5.30 14.97
CA LEU A 72 -12.09 5.23 16.43
C LEU A 72 -11.04 6.05 17.15
N ASN A 73 -9.86 6.22 16.56
CA ASN A 73 -8.76 6.99 17.12
C ASN A 73 -8.64 8.41 16.52
N ASN A 74 -9.59 8.80 15.64
CA ASN A 74 -9.60 10.11 14.98
C ASN A 74 -8.29 10.41 14.25
N THR A 75 -7.75 9.42 13.55
CA THR A 75 -6.49 9.50 12.80
C THR A 75 -6.72 9.19 11.31
N THR A 76 -5.70 9.31 10.49
CA THR A 76 -5.78 8.91 9.08
C THR A 76 -5.55 7.41 8.92
N THR A 77 -5.99 6.80 7.80
CA THR A 77 -5.70 5.39 7.50
C THR A 77 -4.20 5.13 7.31
N SER A 78 -3.44 6.14 6.91
CA SER A 78 -1.97 6.07 6.84
C SER A 78 -1.34 6.00 8.22
N ASP A 79 -1.79 6.85 9.14
CA ASP A 79 -1.28 6.86 10.51
C ASP A 79 -1.74 5.59 11.25
N ALA A 80 -2.98 5.17 11.04
CA ALA A 80 -3.52 3.92 11.60
C ALA A 80 -2.63 2.71 11.26
N TYR A 81 -2.08 2.64 10.05
CA TYR A 81 -1.16 1.56 9.69
C TYR A 81 0.08 1.53 10.58
N TRP A 82 0.67 2.70 10.80
CA TRP A 82 1.87 2.81 11.64
C TRP A 82 1.56 2.57 13.10
N GLU A 83 0.48 3.13 13.61
CA GLU A 83 0.05 2.98 15.01
C GLU A 83 -0.29 1.53 15.35
N ILE A 84 -0.99 0.82 14.46
CA ILE A 84 -1.28 -0.60 14.62
C ILE A 84 0.02 -1.42 14.55
N GLY A 85 0.90 -1.10 13.58
CA GLY A 85 2.17 -1.78 13.45
C GLY A 85 3.06 -1.63 14.68
N GLU A 86 3.18 -0.42 15.23
CA GLU A 86 3.91 -0.15 16.47
C GLU A 86 3.31 -0.90 17.68
N ALA A 87 1.99 -0.96 17.75
CA ALA A 87 1.30 -1.61 18.88
C ALA A 87 1.39 -3.15 18.83
N LEU A 88 1.47 -3.74 17.63
CA LEU A 88 1.45 -5.20 17.46
C LEU A 88 2.83 -5.82 17.23
N CYS A 89 3.79 -5.06 16.72
CA CYS A 89 5.11 -5.55 16.35
C CYS A 89 6.19 -4.73 17.07
N ASN A 90 6.88 -5.32 18.06
CA ASN A 90 8.00 -4.69 18.78
C ASN A 90 9.17 -4.27 17.85
N ASP A 91 9.24 -4.78 16.63
CA ASP A 91 10.27 -4.46 15.64
C ASP A 91 9.85 -3.32 14.67
N PHE A 92 8.68 -2.73 14.87
CA PHE A 92 8.18 -1.60 14.07
C PHE A 92 8.82 -0.26 14.44
N HIS A 93 9.83 -0.30 15.33
CA HIS A 93 10.55 0.89 15.76
C HIS A 93 11.27 1.56 14.59
N ARG A 94 10.63 2.58 14.02
CA ARG A 94 11.30 3.74 13.44
C ARG A 94 10.35 4.94 13.34
N GLU A 95 10.71 5.95 14.12
CA GLU A 95 10.35 7.37 14.07
C GLU A 95 9.13 7.78 13.21
N ARG A 96 8.03 8.07 13.91
CA ARG A 96 6.90 8.82 13.36
C ARG A 96 7.43 10.11 12.72
N PRO A 97 7.02 10.47 11.51
CA PRO A 97 7.12 11.85 11.07
C PRO A 97 6.21 12.68 11.97
N ASN A 98 6.80 13.70 12.61
CA ASN A 98 6.11 14.68 13.45
C ASN A 98 4.90 15.23 12.69
N SER A 99 3.69 14.89 13.10
CA SER A 99 2.44 15.46 12.58
C SER A 99 2.20 16.82 13.21
N GLY A 100 2.88 17.82 12.69
CA GLY A 100 2.56 19.22 12.94
C GLY A 100 1.55 19.69 11.90
N TYR A 101 0.28 19.39 12.08
CA TYR A 101 -0.81 20.12 11.44
C TYR A 101 -1.81 20.52 12.52
N GLU A 102 -1.69 21.78 12.90
CA GLU A 102 -2.72 22.48 13.66
C GLU A 102 -4.03 22.50 12.86
N MET A 103 -5.08 22.11 13.52
CA MET A 103 -6.45 22.14 13.02
C MET A 103 -6.90 23.61 12.89
N ALA A 104 -6.93 24.11 11.66
CA ALA A 104 -7.73 25.29 11.36
C ALA A 104 -9.15 24.86 11.05
N GLY A 105 -10.04 25.17 11.98
CA GLY A 105 -11.46 24.96 11.79
C GLY A 105 -12.01 25.86 10.67
N ASN A 106 -12.90 25.34 9.87
CA ASN A 106 -13.91 26.16 9.24
C ASN A 106 -15.22 25.41 9.11
N GLN A 107 -16.19 25.87 9.92
CA GLN A 107 -17.60 25.62 9.75
C GLN A 107 -18.08 26.44 8.55
N GLN A 108 -18.87 25.84 7.66
CA GLN A 108 -20.09 26.51 7.19
C GLN A 108 -20.97 25.53 6.39
N ALA A 109 -22.17 25.38 6.91
CA ALA A 109 -23.29 24.79 6.24
C ALA A 109 -23.84 25.74 5.15
N GLY A 110 -24.35 25.17 4.07
CA GLY A 110 -25.04 25.93 3.01
C GLY A 110 -25.86 25.00 2.12
N THR A 111 -27.12 25.00 2.37
CA THR A 111 -28.26 24.39 1.67
C THR A 111 -28.39 24.81 0.19
N GLY A 112 -28.93 23.91 -0.68
CA GLY A 112 -29.61 24.33 -1.89
C GLY A 112 -29.49 23.39 -3.09
N SER A 113 -30.44 22.49 -3.26
CA SER A 113 -30.89 22.02 -4.58
C SER A 113 -31.92 23.03 -5.14
N PRO A 114 -32.33 23.05 -6.43
CA PRO A 114 -32.69 21.91 -7.25
C PRO A 114 -32.51 22.03 -8.79
N VAL A 115 -32.54 20.85 -9.43
CA VAL A 115 -33.21 20.42 -10.67
C VAL A 115 -33.18 21.32 -11.93
N SER A 116 -32.80 20.81 -13.04
CA SER A 116 -33.56 20.54 -14.26
C SER A 116 -32.70 20.51 -15.54
N GLY A 117 -33.02 19.58 -16.42
CA GLY A 117 -32.79 19.80 -17.84
C GLY A 117 -32.10 18.66 -18.57
N THR A 118 -32.90 17.69 -18.96
CA THR A 118 -32.75 16.77 -20.09
C THR A 118 -32.12 17.45 -21.33
N GLN A 119 -31.11 16.78 -21.92
CA GLN A 119 -31.14 16.56 -23.37
C GLN A 119 -30.06 15.52 -23.74
N THR A 120 -30.54 14.43 -24.31
CA THR A 120 -29.83 13.43 -25.09
C THR A 120 -29.26 14.07 -26.36
N ASP A 121 -27.97 13.88 -26.61
CA ASP A 121 -27.42 13.89 -27.96
C ASP A 121 -26.37 12.77 -28.13
N LEU A 122 -26.82 11.76 -28.85
CA LEU A 122 -26.02 10.72 -29.46
C LEU A 122 -25.32 11.31 -30.71
N ALA A 123 -24.10 11.81 -30.58
CA ALA A 123 -23.19 11.94 -31.71
C ALA A 123 -21.79 12.32 -31.21
N GLY A 124 -20.82 11.45 -31.37
CA GLY A 124 -19.43 11.82 -31.09
C GLY A 124 -18.54 10.70 -30.58
N TYR A 125 -18.70 9.50 -31.13
CA TYR A 125 -17.65 8.50 -31.04
C TYR A 125 -16.58 8.86 -32.07
N GLU A 126 -15.83 9.93 -31.83
CA GLU A 126 -14.59 10.19 -32.56
C GLU A 126 -13.62 10.99 -31.72
N ARG A 127 -12.47 10.41 -31.66
CA ARG A 127 -11.11 10.82 -31.37
C ARG A 127 -10.52 10.22 -30.08
N ARG A 128 -9.82 9.13 -30.35
CA ARG A 128 -8.62 8.80 -29.59
C ARG A 128 -7.86 10.10 -29.34
N GLY A 129 -7.84 10.52 -28.06
CA GLY A 129 -6.95 11.57 -27.66
C GLY A 129 -5.54 11.20 -28.08
N GLU A 130 -4.88 12.11 -28.76
CA GLU A 130 -3.46 12.05 -29.05
C GLU A 130 -2.76 11.61 -27.75
N LEU A 131 -1.99 10.53 -27.85
CA LEU A 131 -1.04 10.15 -26.83
C LEU A 131 -0.17 11.38 -26.60
N LYS A 132 -0.45 12.12 -25.51
CA LYS A 132 0.47 13.14 -25.02
C LYS A 132 1.77 12.39 -24.81
N THR A 133 2.73 12.67 -25.68
CA THR A 133 4.11 12.22 -25.51
C THR A 133 4.53 12.76 -24.15
N VAL A 134 4.51 11.91 -23.15
CA VAL A 134 5.05 12.24 -21.84
C VAL A 134 6.52 12.48 -22.12
N GLN A 135 6.95 13.75 -22.08
CA GLN A 135 8.37 14.07 -22.10
C GLN A 135 9.01 13.21 -21.03
N GLN A 136 9.82 12.25 -21.45
CA GLN A 136 10.56 11.42 -20.50
C GLN A 136 11.45 12.39 -19.74
N ALA A 137 11.16 12.55 -18.45
CA ALA A 137 12.03 13.33 -17.57
C ALA A 137 13.45 12.78 -17.70
N GLU A 138 14.43 13.67 -17.79
CA GLU A 138 15.82 13.28 -17.85
C GLU A 138 16.15 12.35 -16.68
N ARG A 139 16.81 11.25 -16.97
CA ARG A 139 17.14 10.26 -15.94
C ARG A 139 18.04 10.89 -14.89
N ALA A 140 17.72 10.72 -13.62
CA ALA A 140 18.55 11.16 -12.50
C ALA A 140 19.96 10.54 -12.57
N SER A 141 20.94 11.21 -12.00
CA SER A 141 22.32 10.71 -11.92
C SER A 141 22.39 9.39 -11.14
N GLY A 142 23.44 8.60 -11.37
CA GLY A 142 23.65 7.34 -10.65
C GLY A 142 23.69 7.52 -9.12
N GLN A 143 24.27 8.63 -8.65
CA GLN A 143 24.31 8.95 -7.21
C GLN A 143 22.93 9.28 -6.65
N GLU A 144 22.14 10.09 -7.35
CA GLU A 144 20.77 10.43 -6.93
C GLU A 144 19.87 9.18 -6.90
N ILE A 145 20.01 8.30 -7.90
CA ILE A 145 19.30 7.02 -7.94
C ILE A 145 19.70 6.15 -6.75
N HIS A 146 21.01 5.98 -6.53
CA HIS A 146 21.54 5.19 -5.41
C HIS A 146 21.03 5.73 -4.06
N GLN A 147 21.16 7.02 -3.82
CA GLN A 147 20.72 7.65 -2.57
C GLN A 147 19.23 7.43 -2.33
N THR A 148 18.40 7.69 -3.34
CA THR A 148 16.94 7.58 -3.22
C THR A 148 16.50 6.13 -3.01
N LEU A 149 17.05 5.18 -3.78
CA LEU A 149 16.69 3.77 -3.66
C LEU A 149 17.24 3.14 -2.38
N SER A 150 18.44 3.51 -1.93
CA SER A 150 18.99 3.05 -0.66
C SER A 150 18.13 3.49 0.52
N LEU A 151 17.72 4.75 0.52
CA LEU A 151 16.85 5.27 1.57
C LEU A 151 15.44 4.66 1.51
N LEU A 152 14.90 4.45 0.30
CA LEU A 152 13.65 3.71 0.12
C LEU A 152 13.74 2.32 0.75
N LEU A 153 14.78 1.55 0.43
CA LEU A 153 14.96 0.21 0.98
C LEU A 153 15.16 0.23 2.50
N ALA A 154 15.82 1.25 3.05
CA ALA A 154 15.96 1.40 4.50
C ALA A 154 14.64 1.67 5.22
N MET A 155 13.64 2.25 4.54
CA MET A 155 12.31 2.50 5.08
C MET A 155 11.38 1.29 5.01
N LEU A 156 11.71 0.27 4.22
CA LEU A 156 10.83 -0.86 3.96
C LEU A 156 11.24 -2.09 4.79
N PRO A 157 10.28 -2.78 5.42
CA PRO A 157 10.53 -4.05 6.07
C PRO A 157 10.68 -5.19 5.05
N LEU A 158 11.29 -6.29 5.45
CA LEU A 158 11.13 -7.58 4.78
C LEU A 158 10.09 -8.38 5.57
N GLN A 159 8.93 -8.64 4.97
CA GLN A 159 7.86 -9.37 5.62
C GLN A 159 8.26 -10.81 5.94
N PRO A 160 7.77 -11.40 7.05
CA PRO A 160 8.10 -12.76 7.44
C PRO A 160 7.80 -13.81 6.37
N ALA A 161 6.70 -13.67 5.63
CA ALA A 161 6.35 -14.55 4.52
C ALA A 161 7.41 -14.53 3.40
N HIS A 162 7.93 -13.35 3.07
CA HIS A 162 8.98 -13.18 2.07
C HIS A 162 10.32 -13.71 2.58
N ARG A 163 10.68 -13.48 3.86
CA ARG A 163 11.88 -14.06 4.48
C ARG A 163 11.81 -15.60 4.44
N ASN A 164 10.68 -16.20 4.81
CA ASN A 164 10.46 -17.64 4.72
C ASN A 164 10.56 -18.17 3.28
N HIS A 165 10.05 -17.39 2.30
CA HIS A 165 10.21 -17.75 0.89
C HIS A 165 11.68 -17.77 0.46
N LEU A 166 12.50 -16.83 0.94
CA LEU A 166 13.94 -16.77 0.66
C LEU A 166 14.72 -17.91 1.34
N HIS A 167 14.28 -18.37 2.52
CA HIS A 167 14.82 -19.55 3.20
C HIS A 167 14.40 -20.88 2.57
N SER A 168 13.34 -20.88 1.75
CA SER A 168 12.81 -22.12 1.18
C SER A 168 13.92 -22.96 0.50
N PRO A 169 13.78 -24.32 0.44
CA PRO A 169 14.79 -25.20 -0.18
C PRO A 169 15.13 -24.82 -1.62
N LYS A 170 14.20 -24.16 -2.32
CA LYS A 170 14.37 -23.68 -3.68
C LYS A 170 15.33 -22.49 -3.77
N ARG A 171 15.41 -21.65 -2.72
CA ARG A 171 16.24 -20.45 -2.66
C ARG A 171 17.49 -20.67 -1.80
N GLY A 172 17.33 -21.28 -0.64
CA GLY A 172 18.40 -21.72 0.25
C GLY A 172 19.24 -20.58 0.84
N LEU A 173 18.68 -19.35 0.95
CA LEU A 173 19.44 -18.22 1.47
C LEU A 173 19.44 -18.25 3.00
N SER A 174 20.60 -17.95 3.61
CA SER A 174 20.71 -17.72 5.05
C SER A 174 20.24 -16.30 5.42
N ASP A 175 19.97 -16.05 6.70
CA ASP A 175 19.63 -14.70 7.20
C ASP A 175 20.73 -13.69 6.87
N GLU A 176 21.99 -14.06 7.07
CA GLU A 176 23.13 -13.21 6.75
C GLU A 176 23.19 -12.83 5.26
N GLN A 177 22.86 -13.78 4.36
CA GLN A 177 22.79 -13.50 2.92
C GLN A 177 21.62 -12.60 2.58
N ILE A 178 20.46 -12.83 3.19
CA ILE A 178 19.25 -12.02 3.00
C ILE A 178 19.52 -10.57 3.42
N ASP A 179 20.09 -10.38 4.59
CA ASP A 179 20.35 -9.05 5.14
C ASP A 179 21.48 -8.34 4.39
N ARG A 180 22.53 -9.06 3.96
CA ARG A 180 23.63 -8.51 3.15
C ARG A 180 23.18 -8.05 1.77
N ILE A 181 22.29 -8.80 1.11
CA ILE A 181 21.74 -8.43 -0.20
C ILE A 181 20.74 -7.28 -0.06
N GLY A 182 20.09 -7.17 1.09
CA GLY A 182 19.16 -6.08 1.38
C GLY A 182 17.78 -6.26 0.75
N PHE A 183 17.28 -7.50 0.70
CA PHE A 183 15.90 -7.77 0.27
C PHE A 183 14.88 -7.05 1.14
N LYS A 184 13.85 -6.50 0.50
CA LYS A 184 12.73 -5.83 1.16
C LYS A 184 11.41 -6.26 0.52
N SER A 185 10.31 -6.00 1.21
CA SER A 185 8.97 -6.19 0.63
C SER A 185 8.49 -4.92 -0.05
N THR A 186 7.75 -5.06 -1.14
CA THR A 186 7.08 -3.91 -1.77
C THR A 186 6.11 -3.26 -0.79
N PRO A 187 6.05 -1.93 -0.75
CA PRO A 187 5.07 -1.25 0.11
C PRO A 187 3.66 -1.39 -0.47
N PRO A 188 2.63 -1.35 0.39
CA PRO A 188 1.26 -1.24 -0.06
C PRO A 188 1.03 0.03 -0.92
N PRO A 189 0.18 -0.02 -1.96
CA PRO A 189 -0.03 1.12 -2.87
C PRO A 189 -0.43 2.42 -2.17
N PHE A 190 -1.22 2.35 -1.10
CA PHE A 190 -1.68 3.53 -0.37
C PHE A 190 -0.56 4.24 0.42
N LEU A 191 0.55 3.57 0.73
CA LEU A 191 1.72 4.17 1.41
C LEU A 191 2.69 4.83 0.42
N CYS A 192 2.57 4.56 -0.87
CA CYS A 192 3.54 5.03 -1.85
C CYS A 192 3.73 6.55 -1.83
N ARG A 193 2.64 7.31 -1.71
CA ARG A 193 2.72 8.79 -1.61
C ARG A 193 3.44 9.23 -0.34
N ALA A 194 3.05 8.72 0.81
CA ALA A 194 3.64 9.11 2.10
C ALA A 194 5.13 8.78 2.15
N ILE A 195 5.53 7.61 1.66
CA ILE A 195 6.96 7.23 1.57
C ILE A 195 7.70 8.16 0.60
N THR A 196 7.10 8.47 -0.56
CA THR A 196 7.71 9.38 -1.54
C THR A 196 7.89 10.78 -0.96
N GLU A 197 6.88 11.32 -0.30
CA GLU A 197 6.97 12.62 0.39
C GLU A 197 8.05 12.63 1.47
N ARG A 198 8.19 11.52 2.21
CA ARG A 198 9.26 11.37 3.21
C ARG A 198 10.65 11.36 2.58
N LEU A 199 10.84 10.65 1.47
CA LEU A 199 12.09 10.66 0.70
C LEU A 199 12.45 12.08 0.25
N MET A 200 11.50 12.83 -0.28
CA MET A 200 11.69 14.21 -0.71
C MET A 200 12.04 15.14 0.46
N LYS A 201 11.38 14.98 1.61
CA LYS A 201 11.71 15.74 2.84
C LYS A 201 13.12 15.44 3.35
N GLN A 202 13.67 14.28 3.07
CA GLN A 202 15.05 13.91 3.42
C GLN A 202 16.06 14.30 2.33
N GLY A 203 15.63 15.13 1.37
CA GLY A 203 16.50 15.66 0.31
C GLY A 203 16.74 14.73 -0.85
N CYS A 204 15.99 13.61 -0.97
CA CYS A 204 16.11 12.73 -2.11
C CYS A 204 15.41 13.31 -3.33
N LYS A 205 16.06 13.23 -4.49
CA LYS A 205 15.45 13.50 -5.78
C LYS A 205 14.63 12.28 -6.20
N VAL A 206 13.38 12.50 -6.60
CA VAL A 206 12.49 11.42 -7.09
C VAL A 206 12.25 11.54 -8.59
N GLU A 207 12.37 12.76 -9.13
CA GLU A 207 12.28 13.01 -10.56
C GLU A 207 13.43 12.33 -11.33
N GLY A 208 13.09 11.61 -12.38
CA GLY A 208 14.08 10.84 -13.17
C GLY A 208 14.58 9.57 -12.50
N VAL A 209 14.18 9.27 -11.25
CA VAL A 209 14.49 8.01 -10.57
C VAL A 209 13.50 6.93 -11.02
N PRO A 210 13.98 5.74 -11.45
CA PRO A 210 13.10 4.67 -11.89
C PRO A 210 12.08 4.26 -10.83
N GLY A 211 10.82 4.12 -11.22
CA GLY A 211 9.72 3.70 -10.35
C GLY A 211 8.92 4.84 -9.74
N PHE A 212 9.39 6.08 -9.84
CA PHE A 212 8.66 7.27 -9.38
C PHE A 212 8.00 7.98 -10.54
N TYR A 213 6.81 8.52 -10.33
CA TYR A 213 6.05 9.27 -11.34
C TYR A 213 5.10 10.26 -10.67
N LEU A 214 4.63 11.23 -11.44
CA LEU A 214 3.54 12.13 -11.02
C LEU A 214 2.19 11.47 -11.28
N ASP A 215 1.35 11.41 -10.27
CA ASP A 215 -0.02 10.95 -10.44
C ASP A 215 -0.92 12.03 -11.09
N ASP A 216 -2.18 11.69 -11.36
CA ASP A 216 -3.16 12.58 -11.99
C ASP A 216 -3.41 13.88 -11.20
N SER A 217 -3.07 13.90 -9.92
CA SER A 217 -3.15 15.08 -9.05
C SER A 217 -1.86 15.91 -9.02
N GLY A 218 -0.86 15.55 -9.83
CA GLY A 218 0.44 16.21 -9.88
C GLY A 218 1.34 15.95 -8.68
N ARG A 219 1.09 14.89 -7.91
CA ARG A 219 1.92 14.50 -6.76
C ARG A 219 2.80 13.32 -7.09
N TRP A 220 4.03 13.36 -6.59
CA TRP A 220 4.97 12.27 -6.74
C TRP A 220 4.53 11.03 -5.96
N THR A 221 4.62 9.87 -6.60
CA THR A 221 4.30 8.57 -6.03
C THR A 221 5.18 7.47 -6.65
N MET A 222 5.02 6.23 -6.19
CA MET A 222 5.75 5.08 -6.69
C MET A 222 4.83 4.10 -7.43
N ASN A 223 5.38 3.41 -8.43
CA ASN A 223 4.64 2.46 -9.26
C ASN A 223 4.53 1.07 -8.58
N PHE A 224 3.98 1.06 -7.36
CA PHE A 224 3.58 -0.19 -6.70
C PHE A 224 2.07 -0.31 -6.69
N TYR A 225 1.59 -1.47 -7.13
CA TYR A 225 0.17 -1.81 -7.16
C TYR A 225 -0.01 -3.31 -6.88
N ARG A 226 -1.23 -3.73 -6.57
CA ARG A 226 -1.51 -5.08 -6.07
C ARG A 226 -0.92 -6.22 -6.92
N LYS A 227 -0.85 -6.05 -8.26
CA LYS A 227 -0.36 -7.10 -9.16
C LYS A 227 1.17 -7.18 -9.23
N ASN A 228 1.89 -6.15 -8.78
CA ASN A 228 3.35 -6.14 -8.74
C ASN A 228 3.92 -6.22 -7.33
N ALA A 229 3.10 -6.68 -6.36
CA ALA A 229 3.56 -7.00 -5.02
C ALA A 229 4.59 -8.13 -5.04
N GLY A 230 5.55 -8.07 -4.10
CA GLY A 230 6.59 -9.07 -4.00
C GLY A 230 7.85 -8.61 -3.26
N ILE A 231 8.96 -9.25 -3.56
CA ILE A 231 10.25 -8.98 -2.92
C ILE A 231 11.06 -8.04 -3.81
N LEU A 232 11.51 -6.92 -3.23
CA LEU A 232 12.43 -5.98 -3.84
C LEU A 232 13.85 -6.53 -3.77
N ILE A 233 14.53 -6.51 -4.90
CA ILE A 233 15.91 -6.97 -5.07
C ILE A 233 16.74 -5.80 -5.58
N PRO A 234 17.71 -5.30 -4.81
CA PRO A 234 18.61 -4.25 -5.29
C PRO A 234 19.46 -4.73 -6.47
N ALA A 235 19.48 -3.95 -7.54
CA ALA A 235 20.40 -4.15 -8.65
C ALA A 235 21.64 -3.28 -8.42
N VAL A 236 22.67 -3.89 -7.84
CA VAL A 236 23.92 -3.23 -7.49
C VAL A 236 24.91 -3.36 -8.65
N GLY A 237 25.52 -2.26 -9.06
CA GLY A 237 26.56 -2.22 -10.09
C GLY A 237 27.94 -2.60 -9.53
N TYR A 238 28.92 -2.65 -10.43
CA TYR A 238 30.34 -2.89 -10.07
C TYR A 238 30.93 -1.77 -9.20
N ASP A 239 30.33 -0.60 -9.22
CA ASP A 239 30.65 0.58 -8.41
C ASP A 239 30.05 0.51 -6.99
N GLY A 240 29.36 -0.57 -6.66
CA GLY A 240 28.66 -0.74 -5.38
C GLY A 240 27.39 0.08 -5.23
N MET A 241 26.98 0.84 -6.27
CA MET A 241 25.78 1.65 -6.23
C MET A 241 24.54 0.87 -6.70
N ILE A 242 23.38 1.21 -6.12
CA ILE A 242 22.10 0.67 -6.56
C ILE A 242 21.65 1.48 -7.79
N HIS A 243 21.57 0.83 -8.94
CA HIS A 243 21.13 1.43 -10.20
C HIS A 243 19.66 1.22 -10.51
N GLY A 244 18.99 0.40 -9.73
CA GLY A 244 17.56 0.09 -9.88
C GLY A 244 17.13 -1.00 -8.92
N LEU A 245 15.83 -1.32 -8.98
CA LEU A 245 15.25 -2.43 -8.23
C LEU A 245 14.58 -3.42 -9.19
N GLN A 246 14.68 -4.68 -8.85
CA GLN A 246 13.88 -5.74 -9.46
C GLN A 246 12.85 -6.24 -8.44
N ILE A 247 11.70 -6.64 -8.91
CA ILE A 247 10.63 -7.20 -8.07
C ILE A 247 10.48 -8.67 -8.42
N LEU A 248 10.72 -9.54 -7.46
CA LEU A 248 10.28 -10.93 -7.54
C LEU A 248 8.81 -10.97 -7.10
N LEU A 249 7.94 -11.21 -8.05
CA LEU A 249 6.48 -11.15 -7.85
C LEU A 249 5.97 -12.32 -7.00
N ASP A 250 5.02 -12.05 -6.12
CA ASP A 250 4.31 -13.06 -5.35
C ASP A 250 3.48 -13.98 -6.25
N SER A 251 2.92 -13.40 -7.31
CA SER A 251 2.19 -14.13 -8.35
C SER A 251 2.72 -13.74 -9.73
N PRO A 252 3.03 -14.73 -10.60
CA PRO A 252 3.52 -14.45 -11.95
C PRO A 252 2.54 -13.59 -12.74
N LEU A 253 3.04 -12.56 -13.39
CA LEU A 253 2.26 -11.60 -14.18
C LEU A 253 2.08 -12.14 -15.60
N LYS A 254 0.84 -12.48 -15.98
CA LYS A 254 0.47 -12.81 -17.35
C LYS A 254 0.00 -11.57 -18.07
N GLN A 255 0.42 -11.40 -19.31
CA GLN A 255 -0.14 -10.39 -20.20
C GLN A 255 -1.48 -10.88 -20.75
N LYS A 256 -2.34 -9.95 -21.17
CA LYS A 256 -3.69 -10.25 -21.65
C LYS A 256 -3.69 -11.19 -22.87
N ASP A 257 -2.64 -11.10 -23.68
CA ASP A 257 -2.49 -11.87 -24.93
C ASP A 257 -1.56 -13.10 -24.76
N ASP A 258 -1.14 -13.42 -23.53
CA ASP A 258 -0.33 -14.59 -23.28
C ASP A 258 -1.15 -15.89 -23.42
N PRO A 259 -0.62 -16.93 -24.11
CA PRO A 259 -1.27 -18.24 -24.20
C PRO A 259 -1.55 -18.82 -22.80
N PRO A 260 -2.60 -19.66 -22.65
CA PRO A 260 -2.97 -20.24 -21.34
C PRO A 260 -1.85 -21.04 -20.68
N ASP A 261 -1.02 -21.69 -21.45
CA ASP A 261 0.11 -22.53 -21.05
C ASP A 261 1.39 -21.76 -20.72
N LYS A 262 1.45 -20.47 -21.10
CA LYS A 262 2.62 -19.63 -20.81
C LYS A 262 2.68 -19.28 -19.33
N SER A 263 3.80 -19.59 -18.69
CA SER A 263 4.07 -19.09 -17.35
C SER A 263 4.31 -17.59 -17.40
N GLY A 264 3.56 -16.81 -16.59
CA GLY A 264 3.74 -15.34 -16.51
C GLY A 264 5.14 -14.93 -16.04
N ALA A 265 5.47 -13.65 -16.21
CA ALA A 265 6.71 -13.07 -15.71
C ALA A 265 6.78 -13.19 -14.18
N LYS A 266 7.88 -13.77 -13.69
CA LYS A 266 8.16 -13.89 -12.23
C LYS A 266 8.93 -12.69 -11.69
N TYR A 267 9.61 -11.98 -12.55
CA TYR A 267 10.43 -10.82 -12.21
C TYR A 267 10.08 -9.67 -13.13
N ILE A 268 9.95 -8.49 -12.55
CA ILE A 268 9.79 -7.25 -13.29
C ILE A 268 10.78 -6.21 -12.77
N ARG A 269 11.05 -5.18 -13.56
CA ARG A 269 11.82 -4.03 -13.11
C ARG A 269 10.90 -3.02 -12.44
N PHE A 270 11.36 -2.42 -11.35
CA PHE A 270 10.73 -1.25 -10.79
C PHE A 270 10.98 -0.07 -11.73
N SER A 271 9.95 0.37 -12.41
CA SER A 271 10.03 1.41 -13.45
C SER A 271 8.86 2.38 -13.36
N SER A 272 9.06 3.60 -13.82
CA SER A 272 8.05 4.67 -13.82
C SER A 272 6.98 4.48 -14.87
N SER A 273 7.26 3.72 -15.94
CA SER A 273 6.29 3.43 -17.01
C SER A 273 5.54 2.15 -16.71
N SER A 274 4.23 2.22 -16.57
CA SER A 274 3.37 1.05 -16.80
C SER A 274 3.34 0.77 -18.30
N LYS A 275 3.91 -0.35 -18.72
CA LYS A 275 3.65 -0.87 -20.05
C LYS A 275 2.32 -1.60 -20.06
#